data_fb0f6cebe309e42343543b737d672fee
#
_entry.id   fb0f6cebe309e42343543b737d672fee
#
_cell.length_a   1.000
_cell.length_b   1.000
_cell.length_c   1.000
_cell.angle_alpha   90.00
_cell.angle_beta   90.00
_cell.angle_gamma   90.00
#
_symmetry.space_group_name_H-M   'P 1'
#
loop_
_entity.id
_entity.type
_entity.pdbx_description
1 polymer ?
#
loop_
_entity_poly.entity_id
_entity_poly.type
_entity_poly.pdbx_seq_one_letter_code
_entity_poly.pdbx_strand_id
1 'polypeptide(L)'
;MKHIIGWVCLCIPFLFGCTGKKSSNADDKANVNSTFTAADTNACIVPKYAKGFQVTYTEKGYCLLDIRDPQKEEGRESYHFVLKPKELKITDAPQGYTVIETPVKSTICMTSLQLSNFIKLGELDAVVGITSTRHLFNADMQKRLDEGKTHKIGIEGNFDNEIIMGINPDIILISPFKRGGYDALTEVGIPLIPHLGYKEMTPLGQAEWIKFVGLLIGKEEKANRIFADIEKRYLELTKLTSQVKKRPVVFSGELRGGNWYAVGGKSFLAQLFKDAGADYFLKDDTHSGGVSLDFETVYSQAAYADYWRIVNSYKGNFSYQALQTEDIRYADFQAFKKKQVIYCNMSQKPFYESMPVEPEVVLADLIAVFHPQLLPDHTPRYYELLKQ
;
A
#
# COMPACT_ATOMS: atom_id res chain seq x y z
N MET A 1 49.03 -38.34 -33.30
CA MET A 1 48.64 -38.84 -34.65
C MET A 1 47.38 -38.06 -35.02
N LYS A 2 47.54 -37.04 -35.88
CA LYS A 2 47.01 -37.01 -37.28
C LYS A 2 45.47 -36.94 -37.30
N HIS A 3 44.73 -36.01 -37.93
CA HIS A 3 44.97 -34.93 -38.90
C HIS A 3 43.76 -33.94 -38.83
N ILE A 4 43.94 -32.71 -38.81
CA ILE A 4 43.62 -31.58 -39.67
C ILE A 4 42.91 -31.99 -41.00
N ILE A 5 41.78 -31.33 -41.32
CA ILE A 5 41.45 -30.71 -42.59
C ILE A 5 40.22 -29.83 -42.39
N GLY A 6 40.40 -28.58 -42.65
CA GLY A 6 39.41 -27.54 -42.86
C GLY A 6 39.01 -27.49 -44.34
N TRP A 7 37.90 -26.88 -44.60
CA TRP A 7 37.59 -26.29 -45.91
C TRP A 7 36.65 -25.05 -45.74
N VAL A 8 37.08 -24.03 -46.38
CA VAL A 8 36.44 -22.75 -46.61
C VAL A 8 35.78 -22.79 -47.98
N CYS A 9 34.74 -22.02 -48.18
CA CYS A 9 34.22 -21.39 -49.43
C CYS A 9 32.68 -21.45 -49.40
N LEU A 10 31.91 -20.53 -49.89
CA LEU A 10 32.02 -19.20 -50.56
C LEU A 10 30.56 -18.73 -50.73
N CYS A 11 30.35 -17.46 -50.67
CA CYS A 11 29.11 -16.72 -50.94
C CYS A 11 28.55 -17.01 -52.34
N ILE A 12 27.24 -16.88 -52.56
CA ILE A 12 26.58 -16.11 -53.64
C ILE A 12 25.06 -16.05 -53.41
N PRO A 13 24.39 -14.89 -53.70
CA PRO A 13 22.96 -14.69 -53.45
C PRO A 13 22.11 -15.01 -54.69
N PHE A 14 20.91 -15.46 -54.48
CA PHE A 14 19.86 -15.48 -55.52
C PHE A 14 18.55 -14.90 -54.99
N LEU A 15 18.19 -13.75 -55.60
CA LEU A 15 16.82 -13.23 -55.61
C LEU A 15 15.98 -14.12 -56.56
N PHE A 16 14.80 -14.47 -56.17
CA PHE A 16 13.61 -14.54 -57.00
C PHE A 16 12.36 -14.79 -56.14
N GLY A 17 11.36 -14.09 -56.48
CA GLY A 17 10.12 -13.78 -55.90
C GLY A 17 8.97 -14.73 -56.29
N CYS A 18 7.84 -14.34 -55.75
CA CYS A 18 6.46 -14.57 -56.14
C CYS A 18 5.68 -15.72 -55.50
N THR A 19 4.71 -15.27 -54.75
CA THR A 19 3.27 -15.65 -54.69
C THR A 19 2.85 -17.01 -54.15
N GLY A 20 1.96 -16.92 -53.12
CA GLY A 20 1.03 -17.99 -52.85
C GLY A 20 0.40 -18.04 -51.47
N LYS A 21 -0.68 -17.26 -51.26
CA LYS A 21 -1.89 -17.54 -50.47
C LYS A 21 -1.82 -18.21 -49.08
N LYS A 22 -2.25 -17.41 -48.07
CA LYS A 22 -3.22 -17.66 -46.98
C LYS A 22 -3.14 -18.96 -46.18
N SER A 23 -2.81 -18.79 -44.90
CA SER A 23 -3.59 -19.34 -43.77
C SER A 23 -3.44 -18.43 -42.56
N SER A 24 -4.58 -18.03 -42.06
CA SER A 24 -4.81 -17.19 -40.89
C SER A 24 -4.51 -17.92 -39.60
N ASN A 25 -3.71 -17.35 -38.70
CA ASN A 25 -3.95 -17.46 -37.27
C ASN A 25 -3.45 -16.17 -36.63
N ALA A 26 -4.39 -15.47 -36.02
CA ALA A 26 -4.23 -14.20 -35.35
C ALA A 26 -3.61 -14.42 -33.98
N ASP A 27 -2.41 -13.90 -33.76
CA ASP A 27 -1.92 -13.48 -32.46
C ASP A 27 -1.83 -11.95 -32.53
N ASP A 28 -2.93 -11.29 -32.22
CA ASP A 28 -2.99 -9.83 -31.98
C ASP A 28 -2.34 -9.51 -30.62
N LYS A 29 -1.02 -9.40 -30.62
CA LYS A 29 -0.35 -8.56 -29.62
C LYS A 29 -0.53 -7.12 -30.06
N ALA A 30 -1.56 -6.46 -29.50
CA ALA A 30 -1.79 -5.03 -29.66
C ALA A 30 -0.58 -4.26 -29.13
N ASN A 31 0.23 -3.77 -30.07
CA ASN A 31 1.30 -2.83 -29.81
C ASN A 31 0.65 -1.43 -29.71
N VAL A 32 0.22 -1.05 -28.49
CA VAL A 32 -0.40 0.27 -28.24
C VAL A 32 0.72 1.29 -28.03
N ASN A 33 1.32 1.77 -29.12
CA ASN A 33 2.06 3.02 -29.15
C ASN A 33 1.07 4.17 -29.38
N SER A 34 0.32 4.59 -28.35
CA SER A 34 -0.39 5.86 -28.39
C SER A 34 0.59 6.98 -28.09
N THR A 35 0.80 7.88 -29.05
CA THR A 35 1.53 9.14 -28.89
C THR A 35 0.70 10.08 -28.00
N PHE A 36 0.87 9.97 -26.69
CA PHE A 36 0.36 10.97 -25.74
C PHE A 36 1.23 12.23 -25.82
N THR A 37 0.60 13.41 -25.86
CA THR A 37 1.32 14.68 -25.76
C THR A 37 1.80 14.94 -24.34
N ALA A 38 2.82 15.78 -24.13
CA ALA A 38 3.37 16.06 -22.81
C ALA A 38 2.35 16.66 -21.82
N ALA A 39 1.26 17.26 -22.30
CA ALA A 39 0.14 17.74 -21.48
C ALA A 39 -0.73 16.60 -20.96
N ASP A 40 -0.86 15.50 -21.74
CA ASP A 40 -1.70 14.35 -21.39
C ASP A 40 -1.04 13.45 -20.34
N THR A 41 0.31 13.45 -20.25
CA THR A 41 1.05 12.58 -19.31
C THR A 41 0.83 12.94 -17.85
N ASN A 42 0.57 14.19 -17.51
CA ASN A 42 0.29 14.60 -16.12
C ASN A 42 -1.14 14.23 -15.66
N ALA A 43 -2.06 14.09 -16.58
CA ALA A 43 -3.45 13.68 -16.31
C ALA A 43 -3.62 12.15 -16.28
N CYS A 44 -2.64 11.38 -16.78
CA CYS A 44 -2.73 9.93 -16.79
C CYS A 44 -2.15 9.31 -15.50
N ILE A 45 -2.83 8.30 -14.96
CA ILE A 45 -2.31 7.48 -13.86
C ILE A 45 -1.53 6.30 -14.42
N VAL A 46 -0.23 6.29 -14.12
CA VAL A 46 0.67 5.17 -14.44
C VAL A 46 1.34 4.73 -13.14
N PRO A 47 0.97 3.57 -12.56
CA PRO A 47 1.63 3.05 -11.35
C PRO A 47 3.10 2.69 -11.64
N LYS A 48 3.99 3.13 -10.77
CA LYS A 48 5.44 2.87 -10.85
C LYS A 48 5.88 1.82 -9.82
N TYR A 49 5.36 1.90 -8.62
CA TYR A 49 5.70 1.07 -7.46
C TYR A 49 4.58 0.12 -7.07
N ALA A 50 3.33 0.60 -7.13
CA ALA A 50 2.16 -0.22 -6.82
C ALA A 50 2.05 -1.39 -7.81
N LYS A 51 1.79 -2.58 -7.27
CA LYS A 51 1.60 -3.82 -8.04
C LYS A 51 0.16 -4.31 -8.02
N GLY A 52 -0.64 -3.74 -7.12
CA GLY A 52 -2.02 -4.16 -6.90
C GLY A 52 -3.03 -3.55 -7.85
N PHE A 53 -2.67 -2.56 -8.68
CA PHE A 53 -3.57 -2.04 -9.71
C PHE A 53 -2.83 -1.62 -10.98
N GLN A 54 -3.56 -1.65 -12.09
CA GLN A 54 -3.10 -1.21 -13.41
C GLN A 54 -4.20 -0.42 -14.10
N VAL A 55 -3.83 0.60 -14.86
CA VAL A 55 -4.74 1.45 -15.64
C VAL A 55 -4.36 1.39 -17.09
N THR A 56 -5.33 1.11 -17.97
CA THR A 56 -5.16 1.11 -19.42
C THR A 56 -6.13 2.13 -20.03
N TYR A 57 -5.60 3.17 -20.62
CA TYR A 57 -6.38 4.19 -21.31
C TYR A 57 -6.73 3.73 -22.71
N THR A 58 -7.99 3.98 -23.13
CA THR A 58 -8.48 3.59 -24.45
C THR A 58 -8.70 4.81 -25.34
N GLU A 59 -8.62 4.62 -26.65
CA GLU A 59 -8.95 5.68 -27.62
C GLU A 59 -10.46 6.05 -27.62
N LYS A 60 -11.29 5.22 -26.95
CA LYS A 60 -12.73 5.42 -26.84
C LYS A 60 -13.13 6.39 -25.73
N GLY A 61 -12.17 6.97 -25.00
CA GLY A 61 -12.43 7.96 -23.95
C GLY A 61 -12.84 7.39 -22.58
N TYR A 62 -12.62 6.09 -22.36
CA TYR A 62 -12.70 5.45 -21.03
C TYR A 62 -11.38 4.75 -20.70
N CYS A 63 -11.17 4.38 -19.45
CA CYS A 63 -10.03 3.54 -19.08
C CYS A 63 -10.48 2.23 -18.43
N LEU A 64 -9.61 1.22 -18.51
CA LEU A 64 -9.73 -0.05 -17.81
C LEU A 64 -8.89 0.02 -16.55
N LEU A 65 -9.50 -0.38 -15.44
CA LEU A 65 -8.84 -0.49 -14.14
C LEU A 65 -8.87 -1.96 -13.73
N ASP A 66 -7.68 -2.56 -13.67
CA ASP A 66 -7.48 -3.92 -13.21
C ASP A 66 -6.85 -3.91 -11.82
N ILE A 67 -7.46 -4.64 -10.87
CA ILE A 67 -7.00 -4.73 -9.48
C ILE A 67 -6.67 -6.19 -9.17
N ARG A 68 -5.51 -6.43 -8.59
CA ARG A 68 -5.04 -7.76 -8.19
C ARG A 68 -4.37 -7.73 -6.83
N ASP A 69 -4.34 -8.89 -6.17
CA ASP A 69 -3.58 -9.04 -4.93
C ASP A 69 -2.06 -9.06 -5.24
N PRO A 70 -1.28 -8.04 -4.82
CA PRO A 70 0.15 -7.97 -5.12
C PRO A 70 0.99 -9.05 -4.42
N GLN A 71 0.41 -9.79 -3.47
CA GLN A 71 1.06 -10.88 -2.73
C GLN A 71 0.76 -12.26 -3.33
N LYS A 72 -0.13 -12.34 -4.33
CA LYS A 72 -0.48 -13.58 -5.03
C LYS A 72 0.20 -13.64 -6.40
N GLU A 73 0.42 -14.85 -6.88
CA GLU A 73 0.89 -15.09 -8.26
C GLU A 73 -0.10 -14.52 -9.29
N GLU A 74 0.42 -14.12 -10.44
CA GLU A 74 -0.40 -13.63 -11.55
C GLU A 74 -1.46 -14.66 -11.96
N GLY A 75 -2.68 -14.17 -12.24
CA GLY A 75 -3.81 -15.00 -12.71
C GLY A 75 -4.76 -15.50 -11.62
N ARG A 76 -4.54 -15.16 -10.35
CA ARG A 76 -5.50 -15.45 -9.28
C ARG A 76 -6.29 -14.19 -8.92
N GLU A 77 -7.61 -14.32 -8.77
CA GLU A 77 -8.57 -13.30 -8.32
C GLU A 77 -8.19 -11.86 -8.71
N SER A 78 -8.69 -11.41 -9.83
CA SER A 78 -8.60 -10.02 -10.28
C SER A 78 -9.99 -9.41 -10.39
N TYR A 79 -10.04 -8.10 -10.21
CA TYR A 79 -11.27 -7.32 -10.33
C TYR A 79 -11.09 -6.34 -11.47
N HIS A 80 -12.11 -6.22 -12.31
CA HIS A 80 -12.04 -5.51 -13.58
C HIS A 80 -13.11 -4.43 -13.66
N PHE A 81 -12.72 -3.20 -13.92
CA PHE A 81 -13.61 -2.06 -14.00
C PHE A 81 -13.36 -1.25 -15.26
N VAL A 82 -14.45 -0.80 -15.88
CA VAL A 82 -14.43 0.25 -16.88
C VAL A 82 -14.75 1.56 -16.18
N LEU A 83 -13.84 2.50 -16.20
CA LEU A 83 -14.06 3.86 -15.69
C LEU A 83 -14.36 4.78 -16.86
N LYS A 84 -15.57 5.35 -16.90
CA LYS A 84 -16.04 6.20 -17.99
C LYS A 84 -16.60 7.53 -17.50
N PRO A 85 -16.45 8.63 -18.25
CA PRO A 85 -17.21 9.84 -18.00
C PRO A 85 -18.72 9.57 -18.04
N LYS A 86 -19.48 10.28 -17.23
CA LYS A 86 -20.93 10.09 -17.12
C LYS A 86 -21.65 10.24 -18.47
N GLU A 87 -21.21 11.20 -19.27
CA GLU A 87 -21.80 11.53 -20.57
C GLU A 87 -21.46 10.52 -21.67
N LEU A 88 -20.40 9.74 -21.47
CA LEU A 88 -19.95 8.76 -22.47
C LEU A 88 -20.84 7.51 -22.43
N LYS A 89 -21.53 7.25 -23.54
CA LYS A 89 -22.27 6.00 -23.73
C LYS A 89 -21.31 4.96 -24.31
N ILE A 90 -21.14 3.83 -23.62
CA ILE A 90 -20.39 2.68 -24.11
C ILE A 90 -21.35 1.51 -24.31
N THR A 91 -21.24 0.84 -25.45
CA THR A 91 -22.05 -0.34 -25.81
C THR A 91 -21.24 -1.63 -25.84
N ASP A 92 -19.94 -1.51 -25.74
CA ASP A 92 -18.95 -2.56 -25.94
C ASP A 92 -17.95 -2.68 -24.77
N ALA A 93 -18.45 -2.57 -23.54
CA ALA A 93 -17.63 -2.86 -22.36
C ALA A 93 -17.11 -4.31 -22.44
N PRO A 94 -15.83 -4.54 -22.14
CA PRO A 94 -15.29 -5.91 -22.13
C PRO A 94 -16.08 -6.82 -21.18
N GLN A 95 -16.29 -8.06 -21.60
CA GLN A 95 -17.00 -9.03 -20.77
C GLN A 95 -16.29 -9.22 -19.42
N GLY A 96 -17.04 -9.25 -18.32
CA GLY A 96 -16.51 -9.40 -16.97
C GLY A 96 -16.07 -8.10 -16.30
N TYR A 97 -16.17 -6.96 -16.99
CA TYR A 97 -15.88 -5.65 -16.41
C TYR A 97 -17.14 -4.99 -15.81
N THR A 98 -17.01 -4.46 -14.61
CA THR A 98 -18.04 -3.61 -14.00
C THR A 98 -17.85 -2.16 -14.43
N VAL A 99 -18.91 -1.52 -14.92
CA VAL A 99 -18.85 -0.12 -15.39
C VAL A 99 -19.07 0.83 -14.22
N ILE A 100 -18.14 1.78 -14.04
CA ILE A 100 -18.19 2.84 -13.04
C ILE A 100 -18.19 4.18 -13.75
N GLU A 101 -19.13 5.05 -13.38
CA GLU A 101 -19.14 6.44 -13.85
C GLU A 101 -18.18 7.29 -13.03
N THR A 102 -17.31 8.05 -13.69
CA THR A 102 -16.35 8.95 -13.08
C THR A 102 -16.54 10.39 -13.56
N PRO A 103 -16.18 11.40 -12.76
CA PRO A 103 -15.63 11.29 -11.40
C PRO A 103 -16.69 10.85 -10.39
N VAL A 104 -16.32 9.91 -9.50
CA VAL A 104 -17.11 9.49 -8.35
C VAL A 104 -17.29 10.67 -7.40
N LYS A 105 -18.50 10.88 -6.89
CA LYS A 105 -18.87 11.99 -5.99
C LYS A 105 -19.14 11.55 -4.57
N SER A 106 -19.53 10.29 -4.37
CA SER A 106 -19.88 9.73 -3.07
C SER A 106 -19.26 8.35 -2.87
N THR A 107 -18.40 8.25 -1.86
CA THR A 107 -17.64 7.03 -1.55
C THR A 107 -17.83 6.64 -0.10
N ILE A 108 -18.05 5.36 0.16
CA ILE A 108 -17.90 4.79 1.51
C ILE A 108 -16.50 4.18 1.65
N CYS A 109 -15.78 4.56 2.72
CA CYS A 109 -14.50 3.98 3.09
C CYS A 109 -14.67 2.97 4.22
N MET A 110 -14.38 1.69 3.96
CA MET A 110 -14.48 0.63 4.95
C MET A 110 -13.32 0.60 5.95
N THR A 111 -12.25 1.34 5.69
CA THR A 111 -11.08 1.40 6.59
C THR A 111 -10.44 2.79 6.60
N SER A 112 -9.74 3.10 7.71
CA SER A 112 -8.96 4.35 7.81
C SER A 112 -7.81 4.41 6.79
N LEU A 113 -7.30 3.27 6.34
CA LEU A 113 -6.29 3.20 5.27
C LEU A 113 -6.81 3.75 3.95
N GLN A 114 -8.08 3.48 3.60
CA GLN A 114 -8.72 4.04 2.42
C GLN A 114 -8.96 5.54 2.61
N LEU A 115 -9.45 5.94 3.80
CA LEU A 115 -9.70 7.33 4.16
C LEU A 115 -8.43 8.19 4.08
N SER A 116 -7.25 7.63 4.39
CA SER A 116 -5.96 8.34 4.36
C SER A 116 -5.69 9.03 3.01
N ASN A 117 -6.11 8.40 1.91
CA ASN A 117 -5.94 8.95 0.57
C ASN A 117 -6.79 10.20 0.35
N PHE A 118 -8.05 10.17 0.81
CA PHE A 118 -8.96 11.34 0.72
C PHE A 118 -8.49 12.48 1.60
N ILE A 119 -7.99 12.19 2.81
CA ILE A 119 -7.37 13.18 3.71
C ILE A 119 -6.18 13.83 3.01
N LYS A 120 -5.26 13.04 2.47
CA LYS A 120 -4.05 13.54 1.80
C LYS A 120 -4.35 14.33 0.53
N LEU A 121 -5.38 13.93 -0.20
CA LEU A 121 -5.89 14.68 -1.36
C LEU A 121 -6.67 15.94 -0.96
N GLY A 122 -7.14 16.07 0.29
CA GLY A 122 -8.03 17.16 0.71
C GLY A 122 -9.40 17.09 0.02
N GLU A 123 -9.90 15.88 -0.23
CA GLU A 123 -11.16 15.61 -0.96
C GLU A 123 -12.16 14.85 -0.08
N LEU A 124 -12.28 15.27 1.19
CA LEU A 124 -13.17 14.64 2.16
C LEU A 124 -14.66 14.78 1.79
N ASP A 125 -15.00 15.74 0.93
CA ASP A 125 -16.38 15.90 0.45
C ASP A 125 -16.90 14.69 -0.31
N ALA A 126 -16.01 13.93 -0.93
CA ALA A 126 -16.36 12.68 -1.60
C ALA A 126 -16.58 11.51 -0.63
N VAL A 127 -16.31 11.65 0.68
CA VAL A 127 -16.50 10.59 1.68
C VAL A 127 -17.81 10.77 2.41
N VAL A 128 -18.79 9.93 2.11
CA VAL A 128 -20.15 9.97 2.68
C VAL A 128 -20.39 8.93 3.77
N GLY A 129 -19.49 7.96 3.92
CA GLY A 129 -19.60 6.94 4.98
C GLY A 129 -18.26 6.33 5.38
N ILE A 130 -18.13 6.00 6.66
CA ILE A 130 -16.97 5.31 7.24
C ILE A 130 -17.43 4.31 8.31
N THR A 131 -16.62 3.23 8.53
CA THR A 131 -16.96 2.21 9.54
C THR A 131 -16.57 2.63 10.95
N SER A 132 -15.31 2.98 11.18
CA SER A 132 -14.76 3.14 12.54
C SER A 132 -14.20 4.54 12.76
N THR A 133 -14.50 5.08 13.94
CA THR A 133 -13.96 6.36 14.41
C THR A 133 -12.95 6.19 15.56
N ARG A 134 -12.61 4.95 15.93
CA ARG A 134 -11.78 4.67 17.11
C ARG A 134 -10.41 5.33 17.08
N HIS A 135 -9.81 5.45 15.90
CA HIS A 135 -8.50 6.08 15.69
C HIS A 135 -8.59 7.19 14.66
N LEU A 136 -9.69 7.93 14.67
CA LEU A 136 -9.91 9.08 13.82
C LEU A 136 -9.42 10.34 14.54
N PHE A 137 -8.39 10.98 14.03
CA PHE A 137 -7.79 12.20 14.55
C PHE A 137 -8.05 13.42 13.66
N ASN A 138 -8.43 13.19 12.39
CA ASN A 138 -8.68 14.27 11.45
C ASN A 138 -9.90 15.08 11.87
N ALA A 139 -9.67 16.35 12.23
CA ALA A 139 -10.71 17.26 12.75
C ALA A 139 -11.80 17.56 11.72
N ASP A 140 -11.45 17.69 10.44
CA ASP A 140 -12.43 17.97 9.39
C ASP A 140 -13.37 16.77 9.19
N MET A 141 -12.85 15.53 9.26
CA MET A 141 -13.69 14.34 9.19
C MET A 141 -14.58 14.18 10.42
N GLN A 142 -14.09 14.51 11.63
CA GLN A 142 -14.90 14.51 12.84
C GLN A 142 -16.05 15.54 12.71
N LYS A 143 -15.74 16.75 12.25
CA LYS A 143 -16.74 17.79 11.99
C LYS A 143 -17.80 17.33 10.98
N ARG A 144 -17.40 16.66 9.90
CA ARG A 144 -18.33 16.11 8.90
C ARG A 144 -19.27 15.07 9.47
N LEU A 145 -18.78 14.23 10.39
CA LEU A 145 -19.61 13.26 11.12
C LEU A 145 -20.63 13.97 12.03
N ASP A 146 -20.20 14.99 12.74
CA ASP A 146 -21.07 15.77 13.65
C ASP A 146 -22.15 16.56 12.87
N GLU A 147 -21.81 17.02 11.68
CA GLU A 147 -22.74 17.72 10.76
C GLU A 147 -23.63 16.76 9.93
N GLY A 148 -23.47 15.46 10.08
CA GLY A 148 -24.22 14.47 9.30
C GLY A 148 -23.88 14.42 7.80
N LYS A 149 -22.75 15.01 7.38
CA LYS A 149 -22.26 14.98 5.99
C LYS A 149 -21.53 13.67 5.66
N THR A 150 -21.08 12.97 6.68
CA THR A 150 -20.50 11.63 6.60
C THR A 150 -21.15 10.77 7.67
N HIS A 151 -21.50 9.55 7.35
CA HIS A 151 -22.24 8.66 8.23
C HIS A 151 -21.37 7.52 8.76
N LYS A 152 -21.65 7.07 10.00
CA LYS A 152 -21.10 5.81 10.53
C LYS A 152 -21.96 4.68 10.00
N ILE A 153 -21.35 3.74 9.27
CA ILE A 153 -22.05 2.66 8.59
C ILE A 153 -21.88 1.30 9.29
N GLY A 154 -21.70 1.29 10.60
CA GLY A 154 -21.46 0.08 11.38
C GLY A 154 -19.99 -0.28 11.53
N ILE A 155 -19.70 -1.56 11.69
CA ILE A 155 -18.35 -2.10 11.87
C ILE A 155 -18.12 -3.25 10.88
N GLU A 156 -16.85 -3.58 10.65
CA GLU A 156 -16.49 -4.70 9.77
C GLU A 156 -17.18 -6.01 10.21
N GLY A 157 -17.87 -6.64 9.26
CA GLY A 157 -18.67 -7.86 9.49
C GLY A 157 -20.07 -7.64 10.05
N ASN A 158 -20.44 -6.39 10.37
CA ASN A 158 -21.77 -5.99 10.79
C ASN A 158 -22.06 -4.56 10.31
N PHE A 159 -22.26 -4.44 9.01
CA PHE A 159 -22.58 -3.16 8.36
C PHE A 159 -24.06 -2.82 8.51
N ASP A 160 -24.36 -1.53 8.62
CA ASP A 160 -25.74 -1.02 8.61
C ASP A 160 -26.19 -0.81 7.15
N ASN A 161 -26.80 -1.84 6.58
CA ASN A 161 -27.26 -1.82 5.19
C ASN A 161 -28.37 -0.79 4.96
N GLU A 162 -29.18 -0.48 5.96
CA GLU A 162 -30.24 0.54 5.83
C GLU A 162 -29.62 1.93 5.68
N ILE A 163 -28.62 2.24 6.49
CA ILE A 163 -27.86 3.49 6.35
C ILE A 163 -27.16 3.54 5.00
N ILE A 164 -26.50 2.46 4.58
CA ILE A 164 -25.78 2.39 3.29
C ILE A 164 -26.74 2.61 2.12
N MET A 165 -27.90 1.95 2.11
CA MET A 165 -28.95 2.14 1.10
C MET A 165 -29.50 3.56 1.12
N GLY A 166 -29.71 4.14 2.31
CA GLY A 166 -30.17 5.52 2.47
C GLY A 166 -29.20 6.56 1.93
N ILE A 167 -27.89 6.34 2.09
CA ILE A 167 -26.82 7.17 1.53
C ILE A 167 -26.75 7.04 0.01
N ASN A 168 -26.94 5.81 -0.51
CA ASN A 168 -26.84 5.45 -1.92
C ASN A 168 -25.55 5.99 -2.58
N PRO A 169 -24.35 5.57 -2.11
CA PRO A 169 -23.08 6.07 -2.64
C PRO A 169 -22.82 5.56 -4.06
N ASP A 170 -21.97 6.27 -4.81
CA ASP A 170 -21.54 5.82 -6.14
C ASP A 170 -20.72 4.53 -6.06
N ILE A 171 -19.88 4.40 -5.02
CA ILE A 171 -19.02 3.23 -4.78
C ILE A 171 -18.79 2.98 -3.30
N ILE A 172 -18.40 1.75 -2.99
CA ILE A 172 -17.86 1.35 -1.69
C ILE A 172 -16.44 0.83 -1.89
N LEU A 173 -15.44 1.45 -1.22
CA LEU A 173 -14.10 0.90 -1.16
C LEU A 173 -14.04 -0.20 -0.10
N ILE A 174 -13.66 -1.41 -0.51
CA ILE A 174 -13.58 -2.57 0.37
C ILE A 174 -12.14 -3.05 0.57
N SER A 175 -11.92 -3.82 1.63
CA SER A 175 -10.66 -4.51 1.91
C SER A 175 -10.95 -6.01 2.09
N PRO A 176 -10.97 -6.81 1.02
CA PRO A 176 -11.47 -8.20 1.04
C PRO A 176 -10.46 -9.18 1.69
N PHE A 177 -9.99 -8.87 2.89
CA PHE A 177 -8.98 -9.69 3.58
C PHE A 177 -9.48 -10.36 4.86
N LYS A 178 -10.65 -9.96 5.34
CA LYS A 178 -11.15 -10.42 6.63
C LYS A 178 -12.61 -10.87 6.54
N ARG A 179 -13.02 -11.55 7.48
CA ARG A 179 -14.33 -11.93 8.07
C ARG A 179 -15.59 -11.96 7.20
N GLY A 180 -15.57 -11.63 5.91
CA GLY A 180 -16.79 -11.59 5.10
C GLY A 180 -17.69 -10.38 5.42
N GLY A 181 -18.98 -10.51 5.15
CA GLY A 181 -19.95 -9.43 5.32
C GLY A 181 -20.13 -8.58 4.05
N TYR A 182 -19.27 -8.77 3.04
CA TYR A 182 -19.43 -8.08 1.76
C TYR A 182 -20.51 -8.70 0.89
N ASP A 183 -20.88 -9.97 1.12
CA ASP A 183 -21.97 -10.62 0.38
C ASP A 183 -23.28 -9.84 0.53
N ALA A 184 -23.61 -9.42 1.76
CA ALA A 184 -24.76 -8.58 2.04
C ALA A 184 -24.69 -7.19 1.35
N LEU A 185 -23.49 -6.64 1.15
CA LEU A 185 -23.30 -5.38 0.43
C LEU A 185 -23.44 -5.56 -1.09
N THR A 186 -23.10 -6.72 -1.62
CA THR A 186 -23.29 -7.04 -3.03
C THR A 186 -24.78 -7.02 -3.40
N GLU A 187 -25.66 -7.47 -2.49
CA GLU A 187 -27.11 -7.47 -2.68
C GLU A 187 -27.70 -6.05 -2.74
N VAL A 188 -27.02 -5.05 -2.18
CA VAL A 188 -27.43 -3.63 -2.22
C VAL A 188 -27.30 -3.05 -3.63
N GLY A 189 -26.53 -3.69 -4.54
CA GLY A 189 -26.34 -3.26 -5.91
C GLY A 189 -25.38 -2.09 -6.10
N ILE A 190 -24.68 -1.66 -5.06
CA ILE A 190 -23.66 -0.60 -5.13
C ILE A 190 -22.32 -1.23 -5.50
N PRO A 191 -21.55 -0.66 -6.46
CA PRO A 191 -20.27 -1.20 -6.86
C PRO A 191 -19.26 -1.28 -5.70
N LEU A 192 -18.71 -2.47 -5.48
CA LEU A 192 -17.67 -2.73 -4.49
C LEU A 192 -16.31 -2.71 -5.19
N ILE A 193 -15.44 -1.77 -4.81
CA ILE A 193 -14.10 -1.63 -5.40
C ILE A 193 -13.03 -1.99 -4.37
N PRO A 194 -12.26 -3.06 -4.58
CA PRO A 194 -11.17 -3.42 -3.69
C PRO A 194 -10.05 -2.38 -3.67
N HIS A 195 -9.67 -1.93 -2.48
CA HIS A 195 -8.48 -1.12 -2.25
C HIS A 195 -7.44 -1.98 -1.53
N LEU A 196 -6.44 -2.47 -2.26
CA LEU A 196 -5.45 -3.44 -1.77
C LEU A 196 -4.10 -2.81 -1.38
N GLY A 197 -4.04 -1.51 -1.20
CA GLY A 197 -2.82 -0.79 -0.83
C GLY A 197 -2.12 -1.37 0.42
N TYR A 198 -2.87 -1.91 1.37
CA TYR A 198 -2.32 -2.56 2.57
C TYR A 198 -1.54 -3.85 2.28
N LYS A 199 -1.69 -4.41 1.07
CA LYS A 199 -0.97 -5.62 0.63
C LYS A 199 0.30 -5.32 -0.16
N GLU A 200 0.56 -4.06 -0.49
CA GLU A 200 1.81 -3.70 -1.14
C GLU A 200 3.01 -4.02 -0.26
N MET A 201 4.08 -4.51 -0.90
CA MET A 201 5.28 -4.95 -0.21
C MET A 201 6.32 -3.84 -0.03
N THR A 202 6.06 -2.66 -0.59
CA THR A 202 6.95 -1.51 -0.49
C THR A 202 6.22 -0.27 0.01
N PRO A 203 6.89 0.62 0.75
CA PRO A 203 6.29 1.85 1.25
C PRO A 203 5.78 2.77 0.14
N LEU A 204 6.55 2.93 -0.94
CA LEU A 204 6.13 3.72 -2.09
C LEU A 204 4.98 3.04 -2.85
N GLY A 205 4.97 1.71 -2.94
CA GLY A 205 3.85 0.98 -3.54
C GLY A 205 2.54 1.23 -2.80
N GLN A 206 2.57 1.19 -1.46
CA GLN A 206 1.39 1.50 -0.65
C GLN A 206 0.93 2.95 -0.84
N ALA A 207 1.84 3.91 -0.78
CA ALA A 207 1.51 5.33 -0.90
C ALA A 207 0.99 5.68 -2.31
N GLU A 208 1.40 4.95 -3.34
CA GLU A 208 0.97 5.21 -4.71
C GLU A 208 -0.53 4.93 -4.95
N TRP A 209 -1.21 4.25 -4.03
CA TRP A 209 -2.67 4.09 -4.09
C TRP A 209 -3.43 5.41 -3.96
N ILE A 210 -2.77 6.51 -3.60
CA ILE A 210 -3.35 7.86 -3.72
C ILE A 210 -3.73 8.18 -5.17
N LYS A 211 -2.97 7.67 -6.15
CA LYS A 211 -3.27 7.82 -7.57
C LYS A 211 -4.53 7.05 -7.97
N PHE A 212 -4.71 5.84 -7.39
CA PHE A 212 -5.91 5.05 -7.58
C PHE A 212 -7.17 5.83 -7.14
N VAL A 213 -7.13 6.42 -5.95
CA VAL A 213 -8.23 7.25 -5.45
C VAL A 213 -8.40 8.50 -6.31
N GLY A 214 -7.30 9.17 -6.68
CA GLY A 214 -7.32 10.32 -7.59
C GLY A 214 -8.02 10.04 -8.91
N LEU A 215 -7.76 8.87 -9.52
CA LEU A 215 -8.41 8.41 -10.74
C LEU A 215 -9.93 8.27 -10.57
N LEU A 216 -10.39 7.67 -9.47
CA LEU A 216 -11.82 7.46 -9.23
C LEU A 216 -12.58 8.79 -9.06
N ILE A 217 -11.98 9.78 -8.41
CA ILE A 217 -12.63 11.06 -8.09
C ILE A 217 -12.28 12.20 -9.05
N GLY A 218 -11.55 11.93 -10.17
CA GLY A 218 -11.17 12.94 -11.16
C GLY A 218 -10.15 13.95 -10.63
N LYS A 219 -9.15 13.49 -9.86
CA LYS A 219 -8.08 14.30 -9.27
C LYS A 219 -6.68 13.76 -9.61
N GLU A 220 -6.51 13.23 -10.81
CA GLU A 220 -5.32 12.54 -11.29
C GLU A 220 -4.08 13.42 -11.19
N GLU A 221 -4.15 14.66 -11.68
CA GLU A 221 -3.02 15.60 -11.62
C GLU A 221 -2.59 15.91 -10.19
N LYS A 222 -3.57 16.13 -9.30
CA LYS A 222 -3.31 16.38 -7.88
C LYS A 222 -2.65 15.18 -7.21
N ALA A 223 -3.15 13.98 -7.49
CA ALA A 223 -2.62 12.73 -6.97
C ALA A 223 -1.19 12.46 -7.48
N ASN A 224 -0.95 12.65 -8.78
CA ASN A 224 0.38 12.51 -9.38
C ASN A 224 1.38 13.49 -8.74
N ARG A 225 1.02 14.75 -8.56
CA ARG A 225 1.89 15.77 -7.94
C ARG A 225 2.19 15.42 -6.48
N ILE A 226 1.18 15.06 -5.69
CA ILE A 226 1.39 14.69 -4.27
C ILE A 226 2.29 13.45 -4.18
N PHE A 227 2.05 12.44 -5.00
CA PHE A 227 2.89 11.24 -5.00
C PHE A 227 4.33 11.54 -5.44
N ALA A 228 4.54 12.39 -6.44
CA ALA A 228 5.87 12.79 -6.87
C ALA A 228 6.68 13.48 -5.74
N ASP A 229 6.01 14.30 -4.92
CA ASP A 229 6.64 14.93 -3.75
C ASP A 229 6.97 13.90 -2.65
N ILE A 230 6.11 12.91 -2.42
CA ILE A 230 6.36 11.79 -1.50
C ILE A 230 7.56 10.98 -2.00
N GLU A 231 7.53 10.56 -3.26
CA GLU A 231 8.60 9.78 -3.90
C GLU A 231 9.95 10.48 -3.79
N LYS A 232 9.99 11.76 -4.17
CA LYS A 232 11.21 12.56 -4.13
C LYS A 232 11.82 12.56 -2.73
N ARG A 233 11.03 12.91 -1.70
CA ARG A 233 11.50 12.96 -0.31
C ARG A 233 11.91 11.59 0.20
N TYR A 234 11.16 10.55 -0.11
CA TYR A 234 11.51 9.19 0.27
C TYR A 234 12.86 8.76 -0.31
N LEU A 235 13.08 9.00 -1.61
CA LEU A 235 14.32 8.65 -2.29
C LEU A 235 15.52 9.49 -1.82
N GLU A 236 15.31 10.75 -1.45
CA GLU A 236 16.34 11.59 -0.83
C GLU A 236 16.79 11.00 0.52
N LEU A 237 15.84 10.56 1.35
CA LEU A 237 16.12 9.92 2.63
C LEU A 237 16.87 8.57 2.46
N THR A 238 16.48 7.75 1.50
CA THR A 238 17.19 6.48 1.23
C THR A 238 18.63 6.69 0.78
N LYS A 239 18.93 7.81 0.10
CA LYS A 239 20.30 8.17 -0.26
C LYS A 239 21.17 8.46 0.98
N LEU A 240 20.62 9.06 2.03
CA LEU A 240 21.36 9.34 3.26
C LEU A 240 21.82 8.04 3.93
N THR A 241 21.00 7.01 3.89
CA THR A 241 21.30 5.72 4.53
C THR A 241 22.10 4.76 3.65
N SER A 242 22.22 5.03 2.34
CA SER A 242 22.90 4.15 1.39
C SER A 242 24.39 3.94 1.69
N GLN A 243 25.04 4.90 2.38
CA GLN A 243 26.43 4.88 2.75
C GLN A 243 26.70 4.41 4.21
N VAL A 244 25.64 4.04 4.93
CA VAL A 244 25.76 3.57 6.31
C VAL A 244 26.47 2.22 6.34
N LYS A 245 27.63 2.18 7.02
CA LYS A 245 28.44 0.97 7.15
C LYS A 245 27.98 0.06 8.28
N LYS A 246 27.53 0.65 9.39
CA LYS A 246 27.04 -0.09 10.56
C LYS A 246 25.53 -0.04 10.60
N ARG A 247 24.91 -1.13 10.27
CA ARG A 247 23.45 -1.29 10.27
C ARG A 247 23.02 -1.92 11.59
N PRO A 248 22.24 -1.23 12.44
CA PRO A 248 21.72 -1.84 13.65
C PRO A 248 20.69 -2.93 13.31
N VAL A 249 20.61 -3.94 14.17
CA VAL A 249 19.60 -4.98 14.07
C VAL A 249 18.33 -4.53 14.80
N VAL A 250 17.19 -4.61 14.13
CA VAL A 250 15.88 -4.28 14.69
C VAL A 250 14.94 -5.48 14.63
N PHE A 251 14.20 -5.70 15.71
CA PHE A 251 13.08 -6.65 15.71
C PHE A 251 11.77 -5.92 16.02
N SER A 252 10.65 -6.56 15.71
CA SER A 252 9.33 -5.96 15.89
C SER A 252 8.32 -6.97 16.45
N GLY A 253 7.23 -6.45 17.00
CA GLY A 253 6.13 -7.25 17.52
C GLY A 253 6.12 -7.32 19.04
N GLU A 254 5.16 -8.06 19.54
CA GLU A 254 4.91 -8.31 20.96
C GLU A 254 4.11 -9.60 21.12
N LEU A 255 4.11 -10.18 22.31
CA LEU A 255 3.25 -11.33 22.63
C LEU A 255 1.78 -10.92 22.69
N ARG A 256 0.92 -11.73 22.09
CA ARG A 256 -0.53 -11.62 22.16
C ARG A 256 -1.12 -13.02 22.28
N GLY A 257 -1.77 -13.31 23.39
CA GLY A 257 -2.34 -14.64 23.63
C GLY A 257 -1.30 -15.77 23.56
N GLY A 258 -0.08 -15.53 24.03
CA GLY A 258 1.00 -16.52 24.06
C GLY A 258 1.85 -16.62 22.79
N ASN A 259 1.44 -15.98 21.69
CA ASN A 259 2.20 -15.95 20.44
C ASN A 259 2.81 -14.58 20.19
N TRP A 260 4.01 -14.55 19.64
CA TRP A 260 4.66 -13.33 19.16
C TRP A 260 4.20 -12.99 17.75
N TYR A 261 3.61 -11.83 17.58
CA TYR A 261 3.19 -11.35 16.26
C TYR A 261 4.22 -10.40 15.69
N ALA A 262 4.88 -10.83 14.63
CA ALA A 262 5.82 -10.04 13.84
C ALA A 262 5.33 -9.94 12.39
N VAL A 263 6.08 -9.31 11.53
CA VAL A 263 5.87 -9.30 10.08
C VAL A 263 7.02 -10.00 9.38
N GLY A 264 6.75 -10.63 8.25
CA GLY A 264 7.75 -11.34 7.47
C GLY A 264 8.78 -10.42 6.79
N GLY A 265 9.84 -11.02 6.30
CA GLY A 265 10.98 -10.31 5.70
C GLY A 265 10.69 -9.66 4.35
N LYS A 266 9.62 -10.09 3.64
CA LYS A 266 9.17 -9.47 2.39
C LYS A 266 8.03 -8.46 2.60
N SER A 267 7.88 -7.93 3.80
CA SER A 267 6.84 -6.93 4.12
C SER A 267 7.32 -5.51 3.84
N PHE A 268 6.36 -4.59 3.73
CA PHE A 268 6.67 -3.16 3.60
C PHE A 268 7.45 -2.62 4.80
N LEU A 269 7.22 -3.15 6.02
CA LEU A 269 7.93 -2.75 7.22
C LEU A 269 9.39 -3.20 7.21
N ALA A 270 9.64 -4.43 6.75
CA ALA A 270 11.03 -4.91 6.55
C ALA A 270 11.77 -4.05 5.52
N GLN A 271 11.09 -3.64 4.45
CA GLN A 271 11.65 -2.71 3.48
C GLN A 271 11.94 -1.33 4.09
N LEU A 272 11.03 -0.79 4.93
CA LEU A 272 11.27 0.47 5.65
C LEU A 272 12.50 0.40 6.54
N PHE A 273 12.70 -0.67 7.31
CA PHE A 273 13.90 -0.84 8.13
C PHE A 273 15.15 -0.88 7.28
N LYS A 274 15.12 -1.61 6.16
CA LYS A 274 16.22 -1.67 5.21
C LYS A 274 16.56 -0.28 4.67
N ASP A 275 15.54 0.48 4.25
CA ASP A 275 15.68 1.81 3.69
C ASP A 275 16.14 2.82 4.75
N ALA A 276 15.77 2.62 6.01
CA ALA A 276 16.26 3.39 7.16
C ALA A 276 17.70 3.04 7.60
N GLY A 277 18.38 2.13 6.90
CA GLY A 277 19.74 1.74 7.21
C GLY A 277 19.86 0.75 8.37
N ALA A 278 18.83 -0.05 8.65
CA ALA A 278 18.85 -1.12 9.65
C ALA A 278 18.65 -2.50 9.01
N ASP A 279 18.99 -3.54 9.73
CA ASP A 279 18.74 -4.94 9.35
C ASP A 279 17.60 -5.50 10.20
N TYR A 280 16.60 -6.03 9.54
CA TYR A 280 15.45 -6.65 10.21
C TYR A 280 15.80 -8.09 10.64
N PHE A 281 15.42 -8.51 11.86
CA PHE A 281 15.76 -9.84 12.39
C PHE A 281 15.17 -10.99 11.53
N LEU A 282 14.06 -10.78 10.84
CA LEU A 282 13.46 -11.73 9.88
C LEU A 282 13.72 -11.35 8.42
N LYS A 283 14.82 -10.67 8.10
CA LYS A 283 15.11 -10.20 6.74
C LYS A 283 15.13 -11.30 5.67
N ASP A 284 15.45 -12.52 6.07
CA ASP A 284 15.53 -13.70 5.18
C ASP A 284 14.23 -14.51 5.15
N ASP A 285 13.22 -14.14 5.96
CA ASP A 285 11.89 -14.74 5.92
C ASP A 285 11.16 -14.35 4.64
N THR A 286 10.48 -15.33 4.02
CA THR A 286 9.85 -15.16 2.72
C THR A 286 8.41 -14.65 2.76
N HIS A 287 7.81 -14.53 3.94
CA HIS A 287 6.44 -14.03 4.08
C HIS A 287 6.37 -12.51 3.90
N SER A 288 5.30 -12.05 3.27
CA SER A 288 4.99 -10.62 3.09
C SER A 288 4.03 -10.08 4.15
N GLY A 289 3.31 -10.97 4.84
CA GLY A 289 2.31 -10.64 5.86
C GLY A 289 2.79 -10.85 7.29
N GLY A 290 1.83 -10.92 8.22
CA GLY A 290 2.09 -11.26 9.62
C GLY A 290 2.56 -12.70 9.78
N VAL A 291 3.51 -12.91 10.68
CA VAL A 291 4.00 -14.21 11.12
C VAL A 291 3.76 -14.37 12.61
N SER A 292 3.40 -15.58 13.02
CA SER A 292 3.21 -15.93 14.43
C SER A 292 4.34 -16.87 14.86
N LEU A 293 5.07 -16.48 15.89
CA LEU A 293 6.24 -17.18 16.41
C LEU A 293 6.04 -17.45 17.91
N ASP A 294 6.74 -18.42 18.46
CA ASP A 294 6.89 -18.54 19.90
C ASP A 294 7.95 -17.57 20.45
N PHE A 295 7.91 -17.32 21.75
CA PHE A 295 8.85 -16.41 22.41
C PHE A 295 10.30 -16.88 22.27
N GLU A 296 10.54 -18.18 22.41
CA GLU A 296 11.87 -18.78 22.38
C GLU A 296 12.52 -18.61 21.02
N THR A 297 11.76 -18.78 19.95
CA THR A 297 12.21 -18.54 18.58
C THR A 297 12.62 -17.08 18.39
N VAL A 298 11.79 -16.13 18.85
CA VAL A 298 12.13 -14.70 18.76
C VAL A 298 13.33 -14.36 19.61
N TYR A 299 13.39 -14.86 20.83
CA TYR A 299 14.51 -14.62 21.75
C TYR A 299 15.83 -15.14 21.17
N SER A 300 15.83 -16.34 20.60
CA SER A 300 17.03 -16.91 19.99
C SER A 300 17.61 -16.06 18.85
N GLN A 301 16.76 -15.33 18.12
CA GLN A 301 17.15 -14.53 16.96
C GLN A 301 17.39 -13.04 17.31
N ALA A 302 16.70 -12.53 18.32
CA ALA A 302 16.64 -11.10 18.62
C ALA A 302 17.11 -10.71 20.03
N ALA A 303 17.59 -11.66 20.87
CA ALA A 303 18.05 -11.36 22.23
C ALA A 303 19.09 -10.23 22.27
N TYR A 304 19.96 -10.15 21.26
CA TYR A 304 21.03 -9.18 21.13
C TYR A 304 20.76 -8.08 20.09
N ALA A 305 19.52 -7.99 19.56
CA ALA A 305 19.14 -6.93 18.63
C ALA A 305 19.30 -5.55 19.27
N ASP A 306 19.71 -4.56 18.46
CA ASP A 306 19.98 -3.21 18.94
C ASP A 306 18.70 -2.46 19.28
N TYR A 307 17.62 -2.66 18.50
CA TYR A 307 16.35 -1.97 18.68
C TYR A 307 15.16 -2.93 18.66
N TRP A 308 14.13 -2.56 19.42
CA TRP A 308 12.84 -3.24 19.44
C TRP A 308 11.73 -2.29 19.07
N ARG A 309 11.01 -2.53 17.96
CA ARG A 309 9.88 -1.71 17.52
C ARG A 309 8.57 -2.28 18.02
N ILE A 310 7.79 -1.46 18.73
CA ILE A 310 6.45 -1.75 19.25
C ILE A 310 5.44 -0.73 18.71
N VAL A 311 4.27 -1.22 18.28
CA VAL A 311 3.11 -0.40 17.91
C VAL A 311 1.86 -1.02 18.52
N ASN A 312 1.23 -0.30 19.41
CA ASN A 312 -0.02 -0.74 20.05
C ASN A 312 -0.97 0.43 20.34
N SER A 313 -2.11 0.13 20.94
CA SER A 313 -3.12 1.12 21.38
C SER A 313 -3.19 1.15 22.89
N TYR A 314 -2.08 1.48 23.54
CA TYR A 314 -2.02 1.51 25.01
C TYR A 314 -2.78 2.72 25.56
N LYS A 315 -3.58 2.49 26.60
CA LYS A 315 -4.29 3.57 27.30
C LYS A 315 -3.38 4.15 28.40
N GLY A 316 -3.07 5.44 28.30
CA GLY A 316 -2.18 6.13 29.25
C GLY A 316 -0.74 6.19 28.76
N ASN A 317 0.20 6.28 29.71
CA ASN A 317 1.63 6.40 29.40
C ASN A 317 2.26 5.02 29.35
N PHE A 318 2.63 4.57 28.16
CA PHE A 318 3.40 3.37 27.97
C PHE A 318 4.85 3.60 28.44
N SER A 319 5.40 2.66 29.19
CA SER A 319 6.74 2.78 29.77
C SER A 319 7.43 1.42 29.79
N TYR A 320 8.71 1.40 30.12
CA TYR A 320 9.47 0.15 30.32
C TYR A 320 8.89 -0.70 31.45
N GLN A 321 8.34 -0.05 32.49
CA GLN A 321 7.65 -0.78 33.57
C GLN A 321 6.36 -1.43 33.06
N ALA A 322 5.55 -0.69 32.27
CA ALA A 322 4.34 -1.24 31.68
C ALA A 322 4.68 -2.44 30.77
N LEU A 323 5.70 -2.29 29.92
CA LEU A 323 6.18 -3.35 29.03
C LEU A 323 6.65 -4.60 29.81
N GLN A 324 7.40 -4.41 30.90
CA GLN A 324 7.84 -5.52 31.77
C GLN A 324 6.68 -6.18 32.53
N THR A 325 5.61 -5.44 32.82
CA THR A 325 4.41 -5.99 33.47
C THR A 325 3.60 -6.86 32.51
N GLU A 326 3.63 -6.60 31.22
CA GLU A 326 2.99 -7.44 30.21
C GLU A 326 3.64 -8.82 30.13
N ASP A 327 4.99 -8.88 30.14
CA ASP A 327 5.76 -10.11 30.23
C ASP A 327 7.16 -9.83 30.81
N ILE A 328 7.48 -10.47 31.93
CA ILE A 328 8.76 -10.26 32.64
C ILE A 328 9.99 -10.59 31.76
N ARG A 329 9.86 -11.56 30.85
CA ARG A 329 10.91 -12.00 29.93
C ARG A 329 11.34 -10.89 28.94
N TYR A 330 10.53 -9.87 28.73
CA TYR A 330 10.85 -8.72 27.89
C TYR A 330 12.10 -7.99 28.39
N ALA A 331 12.34 -8.01 29.71
CA ALA A 331 13.55 -7.44 30.31
C ALA A 331 14.84 -8.16 29.92
N ASP A 332 14.77 -9.35 29.32
CA ASP A 332 15.96 -10.10 28.90
C ASP A 332 16.53 -9.62 27.57
N PHE A 333 15.71 -8.97 26.71
CA PHE A 333 16.19 -8.42 25.45
C PHE A 333 17.20 -7.28 25.66
N GLN A 334 18.27 -7.26 24.86
CA GLN A 334 19.27 -6.19 24.89
C GLN A 334 18.65 -4.82 24.63
N ALA A 335 17.73 -4.72 23.67
CA ALA A 335 17.06 -3.47 23.33
C ALA A 335 16.26 -2.89 24.51
N PHE A 336 15.65 -3.75 25.34
CA PHE A 336 14.99 -3.33 26.58
C PHE A 336 16.03 -2.80 27.61
N LYS A 337 17.08 -3.56 27.88
CA LYS A 337 18.15 -3.21 28.84
C LYS A 337 18.82 -1.90 28.48
N LYS A 338 19.05 -1.65 27.18
CA LYS A 338 19.72 -0.43 26.67
C LYS A 338 18.76 0.73 26.42
N LYS A 339 17.46 0.58 26.76
CA LYS A 339 16.43 1.62 26.51
C LYS A 339 16.31 2.01 25.04
N GLN A 340 16.37 1.00 24.16
CA GLN A 340 16.29 1.15 22.69
C GLN A 340 14.98 0.57 22.14
N VAL A 341 13.86 0.80 22.85
CA VAL A 341 12.52 0.46 22.37
C VAL A 341 11.98 1.62 21.54
N ILE A 342 11.65 1.36 20.28
CA ILE A 342 10.99 2.29 19.35
C ILE A 342 9.49 2.12 19.50
N TYR A 343 8.78 3.19 19.78
CA TYR A 343 7.39 3.12 20.13
C TYR A 343 6.51 4.05 19.30
N CYS A 344 5.31 3.57 18.96
CA CYS A 344 4.23 4.38 18.42
C CYS A 344 2.91 3.98 19.07
N ASN A 345 2.23 4.92 19.74
CA ASN A 345 0.91 4.71 20.30
C ASN A 345 -0.18 5.12 19.30
N MET A 346 -0.87 4.14 18.74
CA MET A 346 -1.97 4.36 17.79
C MET A 346 -3.22 5.03 18.42
N SER A 347 -3.31 5.07 19.75
CA SER A 347 -4.37 5.81 20.45
C SER A 347 -4.05 7.32 20.61
N GLN A 348 -2.84 7.74 20.28
CA GLN A 348 -2.35 9.11 20.43
C GLN A 348 -1.85 9.73 19.12
N LYS A 349 -1.66 8.93 18.09
CA LYS A 349 -1.09 9.36 16.80
C LYS A 349 -1.97 8.91 15.63
N PRO A 350 -2.10 9.72 14.55
CA PRO A 350 -2.96 9.44 13.40
C PRO A 350 -2.36 8.35 12.51
N PHE A 351 -2.05 7.18 13.10
CA PHE A 351 -1.30 6.11 12.45
C PHE A 351 -1.99 5.58 11.19
N TYR A 352 -3.25 5.17 11.30
CA TYR A 352 -3.96 4.54 10.18
C TYR A 352 -4.49 5.53 9.14
N GLU A 353 -4.75 6.77 9.53
CA GLU A 353 -5.35 7.77 8.64
C GLU A 353 -4.33 8.66 7.92
N SER A 354 -3.03 8.52 8.20
CA SER A 354 -2.01 9.32 7.51
C SER A 354 -0.74 8.54 7.14
N MET A 355 -0.27 7.61 7.98
CA MET A 355 0.96 6.86 7.72
C MET A 355 1.00 6.16 6.35
N PRO A 356 -0.10 5.58 5.83
CA PRO A 356 -0.09 4.89 4.54
C PRO A 356 0.32 5.77 3.36
N VAL A 357 0.10 7.07 3.47
CA VAL A 357 0.41 8.09 2.43
C VAL A 357 1.50 9.06 2.85
N GLU A 358 2.29 8.70 3.89
CA GLU A 358 3.41 9.47 4.41
C GLU A 358 4.64 8.58 4.72
N PRO A 359 5.03 7.67 3.80
CA PRO A 359 6.15 6.76 4.05
C PRO A 359 7.47 7.49 4.24
N GLU A 360 7.64 8.68 3.65
CA GLU A 360 8.81 9.53 3.82
C GLU A 360 8.94 10.05 5.25
N VAL A 361 7.82 10.35 5.92
CA VAL A 361 7.82 10.78 7.32
C VAL A 361 8.18 9.62 8.25
N VAL A 362 7.60 8.46 8.00
CA VAL A 362 7.92 7.23 8.75
C VAL A 362 9.38 6.84 8.58
N LEU A 363 9.90 6.96 7.37
CA LEU A 363 11.32 6.69 7.07
C LEU A 363 12.23 7.66 7.82
N ALA A 364 11.89 8.97 7.84
CA ALA A 364 12.65 9.98 8.56
C ALA A 364 12.69 9.71 10.07
N ASP A 365 11.56 9.33 10.69
CA ASP A 365 11.49 8.96 12.09
C ASP A 365 12.45 7.80 12.41
N LEU A 366 12.43 6.75 11.58
CA LEU A 366 13.30 5.58 11.76
C LEU A 366 14.77 5.91 11.53
N ILE A 367 15.11 6.74 10.54
CA ILE A 367 16.47 7.20 10.31
C ILE A 367 16.98 8.00 11.51
N ALA A 368 16.18 8.91 12.04
CA ALA A 368 16.55 9.72 13.21
C ALA A 368 16.80 8.85 14.45
N VAL A 369 16.10 7.73 14.60
CA VAL A 369 16.34 6.76 15.68
C VAL A 369 17.58 5.94 15.43
N PHE A 370 17.77 5.36 14.24
CA PHE A 370 18.89 4.47 13.95
C PHE A 370 20.20 5.21 13.73
N HIS A 371 20.13 6.42 13.16
CA HIS A 371 21.26 7.24 12.71
C HIS A 371 21.02 8.72 13.01
N PRO A 372 20.93 9.11 14.31
CA PRO A 372 20.53 10.48 14.69
C PRO A 372 21.45 11.56 14.08
N GLN A 373 22.69 11.22 13.77
CA GLN A 373 23.61 12.15 13.12
C GLN A 373 23.23 12.51 11.68
N LEU A 374 22.38 11.70 10.99
CA LEU A 374 21.94 11.99 9.62
C LEU A 374 20.77 12.98 9.59
N LEU A 375 19.97 13.03 10.64
CA LEU A 375 18.80 13.90 10.78
C LEU A 375 18.74 14.53 12.19
N PRO A 376 19.72 15.37 12.58
CA PRO A 376 19.86 15.85 13.97
C PRO A 376 18.68 16.73 14.44
N ASP A 377 18.04 17.44 13.52
CA ASP A 377 16.94 18.36 13.84
C ASP A 377 15.54 17.76 13.58
N HIS A 378 15.46 16.45 13.32
CA HIS A 378 14.19 15.79 13.02
C HIS A 378 13.29 15.69 14.25
N THR A 379 12.05 16.14 14.09
CA THR A 379 11.00 15.97 15.10
C THR A 379 10.11 14.79 14.71
N PRO A 380 10.09 13.70 15.50
CA PRO A 380 9.37 12.48 15.14
C PRO A 380 7.85 12.70 15.19
N ARG A 381 7.16 12.16 14.19
CA ARG A 381 5.69 12.15 14.11
C ARG A 381 5.07 10.84 14.58
N TYR A 382 5.63 9.73 14.18
CA TYR A 382 5.12 8.39 14.48
C TYR A 382 6.00 7.65 15.46
N TYR A 383 7.28 7.47 15.15
CA TYR A 383 8.20 6.62 15.88
C TYR A 383 9.23 7.43 16.65
N GLU A 384 9.29 7.19 17.94
CA GLU A 384 10.30 7.76 18.84
C GLU A 384 10.81 6.70 19.82
N LEU A 385 11.94 6.93 20.45
CA LEU A 385 12.38 6.08 21.54
C LEU A 385 11.43 6.20 22.72
N LEU A 386 11.05 5.05 23.29
CA LEU A 386 10.19 5.00 24.47
C LEU A 386 10.87 5.75 25.62
N LYS A 387 10.14 6.71 26.19
CA LYS A 387 10.63 7.53 27.32
C LYS A 387 10.78 6.66 28.57
N GLN A 388 11.76 7.00 29.40
CA GLN A 388 12.02 6.32 30.68
C GLN A 388 10.89 6.52 31.67
#